data_a76d9d95ee7880501393ebfb8a4427ea
#
_entry.id   a76d9d95ee7880501393ebfb8a4427ea
#
_cell.length_a   1.000
_cell.length_b   1.000
_cell.length_c   1.000
_cell.angle_alpha   90.00
_cell.angle_beta   90.00
_cell.angle_gamma   90.00
#
_symmetry.space_group_name_H-M   'P 1'
#
loop_
_entity.id
_entity.type
_entity.pdbx_description
1 polymer ?
#
loop_
_entity_poly.entity_id
_entity_poly.type
_entity_poly.pdbx_seq_one_letter_code
_entity_poly.pdbx_strand_id
1 'polypeptide(L)'
;MDSPLMLHAAFIVSTALTAALMVALALWQRRFRAQKARLTSAGLSIAPSTPIAYPIIGSLQYFAGHWDFLRTATRGGATVSFHLANQRCIAVPVEKRHEFFSDSRPSFALAYAVMLGATPSMNKDFLSSMGFDITLGGRSNKFLSALVRNQRINANMPILYQYADECISGLGATTDPFDTIYKTIFRLTVNTIAASSIAASPAICDALAKIFHELDQSGTPATILFPWFPGWERMQRFYLMKQFYDIMSAAIDERKKEGRNDEDPMQYLIDAGLSSLEITQFTLAALFAGIANTGIVAAYILCDLATHPEYLSQVREELSTFVAQFNPDESLPLVARVQSITYEDWIRVGSLPITDKCLKETLRLRIATPLHRLNDSGKDIDIAGTLVPKGTILSFHSSFMHHNEEIYTEPLRWDPERFSEERAEDKAQPMSFAAWGLGKHQCLGQKFAKFEIFLLTALLVSSYDVQAVDKTGAPITEMPPVELNNTVISPPNPEVHLKLTPRTC
;
A
#
# COMPACT_ATOMS: atom_id res chain seq x y z
N MET A 1 35.43 -39.33 23.51
CA MET A 1 36.84 -38.88 23.51
C MET A 1 36.85 -37.56 22.76
N ASP A 2 36.61 -36.48 23.49
CA ASP A 2 36.60 -35.13 22.91
C ASP A 2 38.05 -34.64 22.85
N SER A 3 38.56 -34.48 21.67
CA SER A 3 39.98 -34.11 21.42
C SER A 3 40.24 -32.74 22.04
N PRO A 4 41.31 -32.56 22.86
CA PRO A 4 41.73 -31.25 23.38
C PRO A 4 41.94 -30.21 22.27
N LEU A 5 42.18 -30.64 21.06
CA LEU A 5 42.31 -29.78 19.85
C LEU A 5 40.97 -29.10 19.45
N MET A 6 39.83 -29.78 19.60
CA MET A 6 38.51 -29.16 19.34
C MET A 6 38.16 -28.09 20.38
N LEU A 7 38.46 -28.32 21.65
CA LEU A 7 38.29 -27.32 22.70
C LEU A 7 39.16 -26.05 22.48
N HIS A 8 40.42 -26.23 22.08
CA HIS A 8 41.30 -25.12 21.76
C HIS A 8 40.85 -24.36 20.52
N ALA A 9 40.40 -25.05 19.47
CA ALA A 9 39.84 -24.41 18.27
C ALA A 9 38.56 -23.61 18.56
N ALA A 10 37.63 -24.18 19.35
CA ALA A 10 36.41 -23.50 19.78
C ALA A 10 36.72 -22.26 20.65
N PHE A 11 37.71 -22.34 21.53
CA PHE A 11 38.17 -21.20 22.35
C PHE A 11 38.80 -20.09 21.50
N ILE A 12 39.65 -20.43 20.52
CA ILE A 12 40.25 -19.45 19.61
C ILE A 12 39.19 -18.78 18.74
N VAL A 13 38.20 -19.54 18.21
CA VAL A 13 37.09 -18.99 17.42
C VAL A 13 36.21 -18.09 18.27
N SER A 14 35.91 -18.50 19.50
CA SER A 14 35.08 -17.69 20.42
C SER A 14 35.76 -16.37 20.79
N THR A 15 37.09 -16.41 21.11
CA THR A 15 37.84 -15.19 21.42
C THR A 15 38.00 -14.28 20.22
N ALA A 16 38.21 -14.81 19.01
CA ALA A 16 38.26 -14.03 17.77
C ALA A 16 36.92 -13.36 17.45
N LEU A 17 35.80 -14.09 17.62
CA LEU A 17 34.47 -13.54 17.44
C LEU A 17 34.17 -12.43 18.46
N THR A 18 34.53 -12.65 19.73
CA THR A 18 34.33 -11.65 20.80
C THR A 18 35.17 -10.39 20.53
N ALA A 19 36.43 -10.55 20.10
CA ALA A 19 37.28 -9.43 19.73
C ALA A 19 36.74 -8.67 18.49
N ALA A 20 36.29 -9.37 17.47
CA ALA A 20 35.66 -8.78 16.30
C ALA A 20 34.39 -8.00 16.65
N LEU A 21 33.56 -8.54 17.55
CA LEU A 21 32.37 -7.87 18.06
C LEU A 21 32.71 -6.60 18.84
N MET A 22 33.70 -6.65 19.69
CA MET A 22 34.19 -5.46 20.45
C MET A 22 34.75 -4.38 19.53
N VAL A 23 35.53 -4.74 18.51
CA VAL A 23 36.02 -3.80 17.50
C VAL A 23 34.87 -3.20 16.69
N ALA A 24 33.90 -3.99 16.29
CA ALA A 24 32.69 -3.50 15.59
C ALA A 24 31.91 -2.52 16.45
N LEU A 25 31.74 -2.82 17.75
CA LEU A 25 31.08 -1.95 18.73
C LEU A 25 31.81 -0.63 18.92
N ALA A 26 33.17 -0.69 19.04
CA ALA A 26 34.00 0.49 19.19
C ALA A 26 33.97 1.39 17.94
N LEU A 27 34.02 0.78 16.76
CA LEU A 27 33.91 1.50 15.49
C LEU A 27 32.51 2.13 15.32
N TRP A 28 31.46 1.42 15.71
CA TRP A 28 30.10 1.94 15.72
C TRP A 28 29.96 3.13 16.68
N GLN A 29 30.44 3.01 17.92
CA GLN A 29 30.43 4.10 18.90
C GLN A 29 31.24 5.32 18.40
N ARG A 30 32.40 5.08 17.78
CA ARG A 30 33.25 6.16 17.22
C ARG A 30 32.55 6.89 16.07
N ARG A 31 31.90 6.15 15.16
CA ARG A 31 31.08 6.72 14.07
C ARG A 31 29.92 7.53 14.63
N PHE A 32 29.22 7.00 15.62
CA PHE A 32 28.09 7.68 16.25
C PHE A 32 28.52 8.98 16.93
N ARG A 33 29.62 8.98 17.71
CA ARG A 33 30.16 10.17 18.36
C ARG A 33 30.65 11.22 17.35
N ALA A 34 31.37 10.82 16.33
CA ALA A 34 31.85 11.72 15.28
C ALA A 34 30.69 12.36 14.50
N GLN A 35 29.65 11.62 14.24
CA GLN A 35 28.45 12.12 13.58
C GLN A 35 27.70 13.10 14.49
N LYS A 36 27.54 12.77 15.78
CA LYS A 36 26.94 13.69 16.77
C LYS A 36 27.69 15.00 16.86
N ALA A 37 29.03 14.96 16.96
CA ALA A 37 29.89 16.15 17.01
C ALA A 37 29.78 17.02 15.76
N ARG A 38 29.77 16.38 14.56
CA ARG A 38 29.61 17.08 13.28
C ARG A 38 28.25 17.77 13.15
N LEU A 39 27.22 17.18 13.69
CA LEU A 39 25.84 17.68 13.64
C LEU A 39 25.65 18.86 14.60
N THR A 40 26.22 18.79 15.81
CA THR A 40 26.16 19.90 16.79
C THR A 40 26.92 21.13 16.29
N SER A 41 28.01 20.96 15.54
CA SER A 41 28.77 22.07 14.97
C SER A 41 28.04 22.82 13.84
N ALA A 42 27.02 22.22 13.24
CA ALA A 42 26.22 22.84 12.20
C ALA A 42 25.03 23.70 12.71
N GLY A 43 24.88 23.84 14.03
CA GLY A 43 23.80 24.63 14.66
C GLY A 43 22.39 24.08 14.45
N LEU A 44 22.26 22.85 13.93
CA LEU A 44 20.98 22.21 13.66
C LEU A 44 20.55 21.30 14.81
N SER A 45 19.28 21.26 15.10
CA SER A 45 18.72 20.37 16.11
C SER A 45 18.83 18.92 15.64
N ILE A 46 19.56 18.12 16.43
CA ILE A 46 19.63 16.67 16.21
C ILE A 46 18.46 16.03 16.94
N ALA A 47 17.66 15.25 16.23
CA ALA A 47 16.63 14.47 16.87
C ALA A 47 17.25 13.56 17.95
N PRO A 48 16.84 13.66 19.22
CA PRO A 48 17.34 12.82 20.30
C PRO A 48 17.11 11.35 19.96
N SER A 49 18.00 10.47 20.38
CA SER A 49 17.84 9.03 20.19
C SER A 49 16.84 8.45 21.17
N THR A 50 16.09 7.45 20.78
CA THR A 50 15.26 6.68 21.69
C THR A 50 16.13 6.03 22.77
N PRO A 51 15.68 6.03 24.04
CA PRO A 51 16.49 5.53 25.16
C PRO A 51 16.73 4.01 25.11
N ILE A 52 15.94 3.26 24.35
CA ILE A 52 16.04 1.80 24.25
C ILE A 52 16.39 1.42 22.81
N ALA A 53 17.67 1.19 22.57
CA ALA A 53 18.17 0.61 21.32
C ALA A 53 19.16 -0.51 21.63
N TYR A 54 18.92 -1.67 21.06
CA TYR A 54 19.88 -2.78 21.16
C TYR A 54 21.10 -2.46 20.28
N PRO A 55 22.34 -2.71 20.77
CA PRO A 55 23.53 -2.57 19.93
C PRO A 55 23.37 -3.39 18.64
N ILE A 56 23.72 -2.83 17.48
CA ILE A 56 23.66 -3.47 16.14
C ILE A 56 22.24 -3.60 15.57
N ILE A 57 21.25 -4.05 16.36
CA ILE A 57 19.89 -4.33 15.88
C ILE A 57 19.02 -3.06 15.89
N GLY A 58 19.22 -2.18 16.86
CA GLY A 58 18.46 -0.93 16.99
C GLY A 58 17.15 -1.09 17.77
N SER A 59 16.11 -0.40 17.35
CA SER A 59 14.82 -0.28 18.08
C SER A 59 13.86 -1.39 17.65
N LEU A 60 14.00 -2.60 18.23
CA LEU A 60 13.12 -3.75 17.96
C LEU A 60 11.64 -3.48 18.30
N GLN A 61 11.38 -2.58 19.25
CA GLN A 61 10.03 -2.17 19.65
C GLN A 61 9.23 -1.59 18.47
N TYR A 62 9.91 -1.03 17.48
CA TYR A 62 9.25 -0.59 16.24
C TYR A 62 8.51 -1.73 15.53
N PHE A 63 9.09 -2.92 15.48
CA PHE A 63 8.48 -4.08 14.85
C PHE A 63 7.42 -4.76 15.74
N ALA A 64 7.51 -4.60 17.05
CA ALA A 64 6.51 -5.12 17.97
C ALA A 64 5.21 -4.30 17.96
N GLY A 65 5.32 -2.97 17.69
CA GLY A 65 4.18 -2.08 17.64
C GLY A 65 4.63 -0.70 17.16
N HIS A 66 4.68 -0.49 15.84
CA HIS A 66 5.19 0.78 15.29
C HIS A 66 4.30 1.99 15.61
N TRP A 67 2.99 1.81 15.74
CA TRP A 67 2.09 2.86 16.19
C TRP A 67 2.45 3.34 17.59
N ASP A 68 2.47 2.41 18.57
CA ASP A 68 2.78 2.73 19.96
C ASP A 68 4.19 3.29 20.13
N PHE A 69 5.14 2.74 19.36
CA PHE A 69 6.51 3.22 19.32
C PHE A 69 6.59 4.67 18.82
N LEU A 70 6.03 4.96 17.65
CA LEU A 70 6.06 6.28 17.04
C LEU A 70 5.28 7.30 17.88
N ARG A 71 4.11 6.94 18.41
CA ARG A 71 3.31 7.78 19.31
C ARG A 71 4.08 8.16 20.56
N THR A 72 4.75 7.18 21.17
CA THR A 72 5.56 7.42 22.38
C THR A 72 6.79 8.27 22.05
N ALA A 73 7.46 7.99 20.94
CA ALA A 73 8.66 8.71 20.52
C ALA A 73 8.36 10.18 20.16
N THR A 74 7.19 10.46 19.56
CA THR A 74 6.82 11.83 19.12
C THR A 74 5.98 12.60 20.13
N ARG A 75 5.78 12.07 21.33
CA ARG A 75 4.98 12.70 22.38
C ARG A 75 5.45 14.12 22.68
N GLY A 76 4.50 15.06 22.75
CA GLY A 76 4.78 16.48 22.98
C GLY A 76 5.45 17.19 21.80
N GLY A 77 5.23 16.73 20.57
CA GLY A 77 5.77 17.35 19.35
C GLY A 77 7.26 17.06 19.11
N ALA A 78 7.83 16.08 19.81
CA ALA A 78 9.24 15.75 19.70
C ALA A 78 9.57 15.02 18.37
N THR A 79 10.63 15.43 17.70
CA THR A 79 11.24 14.67 16.61
C THR A 79 12.34 13.79 17.17
N VAL A 80 12.27 12.47 17.00
CA VAL A 80 13.16 11.51 17.65
C VAL A 80 13.82 10.60 16.62
N SER A 81 15.13 10.39 16.74
CA SER A 81 15.85 9.44 15.90
C SER A 81 15.88 8.04 16.52
N PHE A 82 15.77 7.03 15.68
CA PHE A 82 15.92 5.62 16.04
C PHE A 82 16.64 4.85 14.92
N HIS A 83 16.97 3.61 15.16
CA HIS A 83 17.68 2.78 14.18
C HIS A 83 16.99 1.43 14.01
N LEU A 84 16.97 0.95 12.78
CA LEU A 84 16.61 -0.40 12.41
C LEU A 84 17.86 -1.01 11.78
N ALA A 85 18.63 -1.76 12.57
CA ALA A 85 19.99 -2.16 12.26
C ALA A 85 20.85 -0.96 11.80
N ASN A 86 21.36 -0.99 10.58
CA ASN A 86 22.16 0.10 10.01
C ASN A 86 21.33 1.27 9.45
N GLN A 87 20.01 1.09 9.34
CA GLN A 87 19.13 2.11 8.80
C GLN A 87 18.76 3.13 9.88
N ARG A 88 19.15 4.38 9.68
CA ARG A 88 18.68 5.48 10.51
C ARG A 88 17.27 5.88 10.13
N CYS A 89 16.45 6.07 11.14
CA CYS A 89 15.09 6.56 11.01
C CYS A 89 14.85 7.78 11.92
N ILE A 90 13.92 8.63 11.54
CA ILE A 90 13.45 9.76 12.35
C ILE A 90 11.92 9.68 12.43
N ALA A 91 11.38 9.58 13.64
CA ALA A 91 9.96 9.71 13.91
C ALA A 91 9.55 11.18 13.81
N VAL A 92 8.56 11.46 12.97
CA VAL A 92 8.05 12.81 12.70
C VAL A 92 6.72 13.00 13.42
N PRO A 93 6.58 14.02 14.30
CA PRO A 93 5.33 14.30 15.00
C PRO A 93 4.28 14.94 14.09
N VAL A 94 3.02 14.90 14.52
CA VAL A 94 1.87 15.44 13.76
C VAL A 94 1.99 16.94 13.50
N GLU A 95 2.59 17.69 14.38
CA GLU A 95 2.81 19.13 14.25
C GLU A 95 3.71 19.49 13.06
N LYS A 96 4.57 18.56 12.64
CA LYS A 96 5.47 18.71 11.48
C LYS A 96 4.95 18.03 10.21
N ARG A 97 3.67 17.71 10.16
CA ARG A 97 3.07 17.07 8.97
C ARG A 97 3.20 17.90 7.71
N HIS A 98 3.08 19.23 7.83
CA HIS A 98 3.21 20.11 6.67
C HIS A 98 4.56 19.94 5.98
N GLU A 99 5.65 19.98 6.72
CA GLU A 99 7.00 19.86 6.22
C GLU A 99 7.29 18.44 5.69
N PHE A 100 6.75 17.43 6.38
CA PHE A 100 6.86 16.04 5.93
C PHE A 100 6.21 15.83 4.56
N PHE A 101 5.04 16.41 4.30
CA PHE A 101 4.32 16.21 3.04
C PHE A 101 4.73 17.18 1.94
N SER A 102 5.15 18.41 2.25
CA SER A 102 5.49 19.43 1.27
C SER A 102 6.93 19.29 0.74
N ASP A 103 7.85 18.71 1.52
CA ASP A 103 9.23 18.53 1.08
C ASP A 103 9.32 17.41 0.03
N SER A 104 9.75 17.78 -1.16
CA SER A 104 9.85 16.88 -2.30
C SER A 104 11.20 16.21 -2.48
N ARG A 105 12.17 16.53 -1.61
CA ARG A 105 13.53 15.99 -1.69
C ARG A 105 13.62 14.53 -1.24
N PRO A 106 12.95 14.10 -0.15
CA PRO A 106 12.98 12.70 0.25
C PRO A 106 12.11 11.81 -0.64
N SER A 107 12.66 10.67 -1.05
CA SER A 107 12.00 9.69 -1.93
C SER A 107 11.03 8.80 -1.17
N PHE A 108 9.79 8.70 -1.67
CA PHE A 108 8.80 7.74 -1.22
C PHE A 108 9.16 6.31 -1.67
N ALA A 109 9.41 6.10 -2.96
CA ALA A 109 9.63 4.77 -3.54
C ALA A 109 10.83 4.05 -2.90
N LEU A 110 11.96 4.76 -2.72
CA LEU A 110 13.14 4.18 -2.10
C LEU A 110 12.93 3.88 -0.61
N ALA A 111 12.16 4.69 0.11
CA ALA A 111 11.84 4.40 1.50
C ALA A 111 11.05 3.09 1.64
N TYR A 112 10.04 2.89 0.81
CA TYR A 112 9.26 1.64 0.80
C TYR A 112 10.10 0.44 0.35
N ALA A 113 10.98 0.58 -0.65
CA ALA A 113 11.89 -0.47 -1.05
C ALA A 113 12.75 -0.97 0.13
N VAL A 114 13.26 -0.05 0.96
CA VAL A 114 14.00 -0.37 2.18
C VAL A 114 13.11 -1.09 3.20
N MET A 115 11.94 -0.54 3.47
CA MET A 115 11.03 -1.06 4.49
C MET A 115 10.36 -2.39 4.08
N LEU A 116 10.42 -2.75 2.80
CA LEU A 116 10.05 -4.07 2.28
C LEU A 116 11.27 -5.04 2.20
N GLY A 117 12.42 -4.66 2.77
CA GLY A 117 13.61 -5.51 2.82
C GLY A 117 14.51 -5.46 1.58
N ALA A 118 14.31 -4.50 0.68
CA ALA A 118 15.31 -4.15 -0.33
C ALA A 118 16.37 -3.26 0.31
N THR A 119 17.65 -3.54 0.07
CA THR A 119 18.74 -2.82 0.74
C THR A 119 19.16 -1.56 0.00
N PRO A 120 19.13 -0.39 0.65
CA PRO A 120 19.75 0.83 0.11
C PRO A 120 21.28 0.83 0.23
N SER A 121 21.85 -0.02 1.07
CA SER A 121 23.30 -0.17 1.22
C SER A 121 23.96 -0.94 0.08
N MET A 122 23.18 -1.62 -0.74
CA MET A 122 23.64 -2.20 -1.98
C MET A 122 23.60 -1.07 -3.02
N ASN A 123 24.76 -0.72 -3.55
CA ASN A 123 24.97 0.29 -4.58
C ASN A 123 23.79 0.29 -5.58
N LYS A 124 23.30 1.46 -5.98
CA LYS A 124 22.23 1.60 -7.00
C LYS A 124 22.50 0.71 -8.22
N ASP A 125 23.76 0.57 -8.59
CA ASP A 125 24.22 -0.28 -9.68
C ASP A 125 24.01 -1.78 -9.40
N PHE A 126 24.09 -2.22 -8.14
CA PHE A 126 23.83 -3.62 -7.77
C PHE A 126 22.34 -3.94 -7.73
N LEU A 127 21.50 -3.04 -7.21
CA LEU A 127 20.05 -3.20 -7.28
C LEU A 127 19.56 -3.20 -8.72
N SER A 128 20.12 -2.34 -9.55
CA SER A 128 19.86 -2.29 -11.00
C SER A 128 20.35 -3.57 -11.70
N SER A 129 21.55 -4.07 -11.36
CA SER A 129 22.11 -5.30 -11.93
C SER A 129 21.35 -6.56 -11.50
N MET A 130 20.69 -6.54 -10.33
CA MET A 130 19.82 -7.62 -9.87
C MET A 130 18.36 -7.45 -10.30
N GLY A 131 18.08 -6.45 -11.14
CA GLY A 131 16.75 -6.21 -11.64
C GLY A 131 15.79 -5.53 -10.67
N PHE A 132 16.27 -4.90 -9.61
CA PHE A 132 15.45 -4.23 -8.60
C PHE A 132 15.31 -2.72 -8.81
N ASP A 133 15.53 -2.21 -10.03
CA ASP A 133 15.24 -0.80 -10.30
C ASP A 133 13.74 -0.58 -10.51
N ILE A 134 12.99 -0.56 -9.41
CA ILE A 134 11.55 -0.22 -9.40
C ILE A 134 11.28 1.20 -9.94
N THR A 135 12.30 2.01 -10.13
CA THR A 135 12.17 3.37 -10.63
C THR A 135 12.35 3.46 -12.15
N LEU A 136 12.94 2.42 -12.78
CA LEU A 136 13.32 2.43 -14.20
C LEU A 136 14.02 3.74 -14.60
N GLY A 137 14.96 4.19 -13.77
CA GLY A 137 15.63 5.48 -13.97
C GLY A 137 14.69 6.70 -13.85
N GLY A 138 13.61 6.60 -13.05
CA GLY A 138 12.60 7.66 -12.88
C GLY A 138 11.48 7.65 -13.91
N ARG A 139 11.43 6.67 -14.84
CA ARG A 139 10.40 6.56 -15.88
C ARG A 139 9.10 5.90 -15.42
N SER A 140 9.10 5.18 -14.27
CA SER A 140 7.93 4.42 -13.78
C SER A 140 6.66 5.27 -13.64
N ASN A 141 6.76 6.48 -13.08
CA ASN A 141 5.62 7.38 -12.96
C ASN A 141 5.06 7.80 -14.32
N LYS A 142 5.93 8.01 -15.34
CA LYS A 142 5.51 8.34 -16.69
C LYS A 142 4.73 7.19 -17.33
N PHE A 143 5.22 5.96 -17.20
CA PHE A 143 4.52 4.78 -17.70
C PHE A 143 3.20 4.56 -16.99
N LEU A 144 3.18 4.59 -15.65
CA LEU A 144 1.96 4.43 -14.88
C LEU A 144 0.91 5.50 -15.26
N SER A 145 1.32 6.77 -15.32
CA SER A 145 0.43 7.86 -15.74
C SER A 145 -0.12 7.68 -17.16
N ALA A 146 0.64 7.05 -18.06
CA ALA A 146 0.17 6.77 -19.41
C ALA A 146 -0.83 5.62 -19.45
N LEU A 147 -0.65 4.58 -18.61
CA LEU A 147 -1.54 3.43 -18.53
C LEU A 147 -2.90 3.78 -17.92
N VAL A 148 -2.93 4.67 -16.91
CA VAL A 148 -4.18 5.09 -16.26
C VAL A 148 -4.83 6.32 -16.90
N ARG A 149 -4.51 6.65 -18.17
CA ARG A 149 -5.19 7.73 -18.90
C ARG A 149 -6.63 7.37 -19.21
N ASN A 150 -7.51 8.36 -19.13
CA ASN A 150 -8.94 8.19 -19.37
C ASN A 150 -9.25 7.46 -20.68
N GLN A 151 -8.60 7.86 -21.78
CA GLN A 151 -8.82 7.23 -23.10
C GLN A 151 -8.54 5.73 -23.09
N ARG A 152 -7.46 5.28 -22.41
CA ARG A 152 -7.12 3.86 -22.32
C ARG A 152 -8.12 3.10 -21.44
N ILE A 153 -8.51 3.69 -20.32
CA ILE A 153 -9.49 3.07 -19.43
C ILE A 153 -10.83 2.95 -20.12
N ASN A 154 -11.30 4.02 -20.82
CA ASN A 154 -12.55 3.97 -21.58
C ASN A 154 -12.56 2.88 -22.65
N ALA A 155 -11.47 2.68 -23.36
CA ALA A 155 -11.36 1.58 -24.34
C ALA A 155 -11.50 0.19 -23.69
N ASN A 156 -11.14 0.05 -22.39
CA ASN A 156 -11.22 -1.20 -21.65
C ASN A 156 -12.52 -1.33 -20.82
N MET A 157 -13.37 -0.30 -20.73
CA MET A 157 -14.58 -0.33 -19.90
C MET A 157 -15.46 -1.56 -20.12
N PRO A 158 -15.76 -2.01 -21.35
CA PRO A 158 -16.61 -3.17 -21.55
C PRO A 158 -16.07 -4.43 -20.87
N ILE A 159 -14.76 -4.67 -20.96
CA ILE A 159 -14.15 -5.85 -20.33
C ILE A 159 -14.04 -5.69 -18.80
N LEU A 160 -13.83 -4.47 -18.29
CA LEU A 160 -13.83 -4.21 -16.84
C LEU A 160 -15.23 -4.46 -16.25
N TYR A 161 -16.29 -4.02 -16.91
CA TYR A 161 -17.66 -4.33 -16.53
C TYR A 161 -17.94 -5.83 -16.53
N GLN A 162 -17.51 -6.54 -17.57
CA GLN A 162 -17.67 -7.99 -17.65
C GLN A 162 -16.98 -8.69 -16.47
N TYR A 163 -15.72 -8.37 -16.17
CA TYR A 163 -14.98 -9.00 -15.07
C TYR A 163 -15.61 -8.71 -13.71
N ALA A 164 -16.10 -7.49 -13.51
CA ALA A 164 -16.80 -7.11 -12.29
C ALA A 164 -18.12 -7.89 -12.14
N ASP A 165 -18.91 -8.01 -13.22
CA ASP A 165 -20.15 -8.77 -13.23
C ASP A 165 -19.93 -10.27 -13.00
N GLU A 166 -18.96 -10.88 -13.68
CA GLU A 166 -18.59 -12.28 -13.47
C GLU A 166 -18.28 -12.58 -12.00
N CYS A 167 -17.58 -11.66 -11.33
CA CYS A 167 -17.29 -11.82 -9.92
C CYS A 167 -18.56 -11.67 -9.05
N ILE A 168 -19.29 -10.58 -9.22
CA ILE A 168 -20.47 -10.27 -8.37
C ILE A 168 -21.56 -11.34 -8.55
N SER A 169 -21.80 -11.79 -9.80
CA SER A 169 -22.76 -12.85 -10.10
C SER A 169 -22.34 -14.23 -9.58
N GLY A 170 -21.05 -14.45 -9.40
CA GLY A 170 -20.48 -15.69 -8.88
C GLY A 170 -20.38 -15.77 -7.34
N LEU A 171 -20.79 -14.73 -6.61
CA LEU A 171 -20.71 -14.72 -5.16
C LEU A 171 -21.69 -15.71 -4.53
N GLY A 172 -21.22 -16.41 -3.49
CA GLY A 172 -22.07 -17.30 -2.68
C GLY A 172 -22.95 -16.52 -1.71
N ALA A 173 -23.90 -17.22 -1.08
CA ALA A 173 -24.81 -16.64 -0.08
C ALA A 173 -24.08 -16.03 1.13
N THR A 174 -22.88 -16.51 1.42
CA THR A 174 -21.94 -15.89 2.38
C THR A 174 -20.57 -15.85 1.73
N THR A 175 -19.92 -14.71 1.77
CA THR A 175 -18.61 -14.49 1.14
C THR A 175 -17.66 -13.76 2.06
N ASP A 176 -16.37 -14.05 1.94
CA ASP A 176 -15.29 -13.24 2.48
C ASP A 176 -14.98 -12.11 1.48
N PRO A 177 -15.34 -10.85 1.77
CA PRO A 177 -15.08 -9.75 0.84
C PRO A 177 -13.59 -9.45 0.69
N PHE A 178 -12.77 -9.76 1.70
CA PHE A 178 -11.34 -9.50 1.68
C PHE A 178 -10.56 -10.51 0.81
N ASP A 179 -11.17 -11.64 0.45
CA ASP A 179 -10.67 -12.55 -0.57
C ASP A 179 -11.32 -12.27 -1.94
N THR A 180 -12.65 -12.27 -2.01
CA THR A 180 -13.37 -12.23 -3.29
C THR A 180 -13.29 -10.87 -3.99
N ILE A 181 -13.55 -9.78 -3.26
CA ILE A 181 -13.44 -8.42 -3.83
C ILE A 181 -11.98 -8.08 -4.12
N TYR A 182 -11.05 -8.50 -3.26
CA TYR A 182 -9.61 -8.32 -3.51
C TYR A 182 -9.18 -8.99 -4.83
N LYS A 183 -9.58 -10.24 -5.09
CA LYS A 183 -9.29 -10.95 -6.35
C LYS A 183 -9.91 -10.25 -7.56
N THR A 184 -11.08 -9.66 -7.40
CA THR A 184 -11.72 -8.89 -8.48
C THR A 184 -10.91 -7.64 -8.81
N ILE A 185 -10.58 -6.83 -7.80
CA ILE A 185 -9.70 -5.67 -7.96
C ILE A 185 -8.36 -6.10 -8.60
N PHE A 186 -7.80 -7.24 -8.17
CA PHE A 186 -6.59 -7.79 -8.76
C PHE A 186 -6.75 -7.99 -10.27
N ARG A 187 -7.83 -8.64 -10.69
CA ARG A 187 -8.11 -8.92 -12.12
C ARG A 187 -8.33 -7.65 -12.94
N LEU A 188 -9.10 -6.68 -12.42
CA LEU A 188 -9.32 -5.39 -13.07
C LEU A 188 -8.01 -4.61 -13.23
N THR A 189 -7.20 -4.58 -12.18
CA THR A 189 -5.91 -3.89 -12.19
C THR A 189 -4.89 -4.58 -13.09
N VAL A 190 -4.84 -5.93 -13.13
CA VAL A 190 -3.98 -6.69 -14.05
C VAL A 190 -4.33 -6.37 -15.52
N ASN A 191 -5.63 -6.28 -15.85
CA ASN A 191 -6.06 -5.88 -17.20
C ASN A 191 -5.59 -4.48 -17.57
N THR A 192 -5.60 -3.54 -16.60
CA THR A 192 -5.32 -2.13 -16.83
C THR A 192 -3.83 -1.78 -16.79
N ILE A 193 -3.02 -2.55 -16.03
CA ILE A 193 -1.61 -2.21 -15.76
C ILE A 193 -0.63 -3.26 -16.26
N ALA A 194 -1.04 -4.53 -16.36
CA ALA A 194 -0.16 -5.63 -16.74
C ALA A 194 -0.41 -6.14 -18.17
N ALA A 195 -1.39 -7.04 -18.35
CA ALA A 195 -1.70 -7.63 -19.65
C ALA A 195 -3.15 -8.13 -19.70
N SER A 196 -3.85 -7.83 -20.78
CA SER A 196 -5.21 -8.31 -21.02
C SER A 196 -5.26 -9.82 -21.16
N SER A 197 -4.25 -10.46 -21.77
CA SER A 197 -4.17 -11.91 -21.91
C SER A 197 -4.04 -12.65 -20.57
N ILE A 198 -3.37 -12.06 -19.59
CA ILE A 198 -3.28 -12.60 -18.22
C ILE A 198 -4.63 -12.46 -17.51
N ALA A 199 -5.26 -11.28 -17.57
CA ALA A 199 -6.56 -11.03 -16.96
C ALA A 199 -7.69 -11.87 -17.55
N ALA A 200 -7.60 -12.21 -18.86
CA ALA A 200 -8.56 -13.05 -19.57
C ALA A 200 -8.50 -14.52 -19.14
N SER A 201 -7.39 -14.98 -18.56
CA SER A 201 -7.23 -16.34 -18.05
C SER A 201 -7.39 -16.39 -16.53
N PRO A 202 -8.54 -16.84 -15.98
CA PRO A 202 -8.74 -16.92 -14.53
C PRO A 202 -7.64 -17.70 -13.83
N ALA A 203 -7.22 -18.83 -14.38
CA ALA A 203 -6.19 -19.69 -13.79
C ALA A 203 -4.82 -19.01 -13.70
N ILE A 204 -4.41 -18.25 -14.72
CA ILE A 204 -3.14 -17.50 -14.70
C ILE A 204 -3.26 -16.29 -13.75
N CYS A 205 -4.39 -15.62 -13.78
CA CYS A 205 -4.66 -14.48 -12.92
C CYS A 205 -4.64 -14.88 -11.44
N ASP A 206 -5.28 -16.01 -11.08
CA ASP A 206 -5.30 -16.53 -9.71
C ASP A 206 -3.90 -17.00 -9.26
N ALA A 207 -3.13 -17.65 -10.15
CA ALA A 207 -1.74 -18.02 -9.86
C ALA A 207 -0.89 -16.77 -9.59
N LEU A 208 -1.05 -15.71 -10.38
CA LEU A 208 -0.35 -14.45 -10.23
C LEU A 208 -0.77 -13.75 -8.92
N ALA A 209 -2.08 -13.76 -8.60
CA ALA A 209 -2.60 -13.19 -7.34
C ALA A 209 -2.01 -13.89 -6.12
N LYS A 210 -1.92 -15.22 -6.15
CA LYS A 210 -1.30 -16.00 -5.08
C LYS A 210 0.19 -15.65 -4.90
N ILE A 211 0.96 -15.62 -5.98
CA ILE A 211 2.37 -15.23 -5.94
C ILE A 211 2.52 -13.82 -5.37
N PHE A 212 1.68 -12.91 -5.81
CA PHE A 212 1.68 -11.52 -5.35
C PHE A 212 1.38 -11.42 -3.84
N HIS A 213 0.37 -12.14 -3.36
CA HIS A 213 0.02 -12.18 -1.94
C HIS A 213 1.18 -12.74 -1.09
N GLU A 214 1.81 -13.84 -1.52
CA GLU A 214 2.97 -14.42 -0.82
C GLU A 214 4.18 -13.49 -0.84
N LEU A 215 4.40 -12.74 -1.92
CA LEU A 215 5.44 -11.70 -2.00
C LEU A 215 5.18 -10.56 -1.00
N ASP A 216 3.94 -10.10 -0.88
CA ASP A 216 3.55 -9.06 0.07
C ASP A 216 3.82 -9.50 1.52
N GLN A 217 3.47 -10.73 1.87
CA GLN A 217 3.71 -11.31 3.20
C GLN A 217 5.20 -11.60 3.49
N SER A 218 6.07 -11.61 2.48
CA SER A 218 7.50 -11.93 2.63
C SER A 218 8.36 -10.81 3.26
N GLY A 219 7.78 -9.63 3.47
CA GLY A 219 8.43 -8.48 4.12
C GLY A 219 8.48 -8.63 5.64
N THR A 220 9.44 -9.38 6.17
CA THR A 220 9.59 -9.63 7.62
C THR A 220 10.59 -8.68 8.28
N PRO A 221 10.55 -8.48 9.62
CA PRO A 221 11.59 -7.75 10.34
C PRO A 221 13.00 -8.26 10.04
N ALA A 222 13.18 -9.58 9.87
CA ALA A 222 14.47 -10.17 9.56
C ALA A 222 15.03 -9.70 8.20
N THR A 223 14.19 -9.57 7.18
CA THR A 223 14.61 -9.09 5.85
C THR A 223 15.01 -7.61 5.85
N ILE A 224 14.43 -6.82 6.76
CA ILE A 224 14.75 -5.39 6.94
C ILE A 224 16.03 -5.23 7.76
N LEU A 225 16.19 -5.98 8.85
CA LEU A 225 17.32 -5.87 9.76
C LEU A 225 18.60 -6.49 9.18
N PHE A 226 18.47 -7.61 8.47
CA PHE A 226 19.58 -8.40 7.93
C PHE A 226 19.43 -8.62 6.41
N PRO A 227 19.36 -7.55 5.63
CA PRO A 227 19.08 -7.65 4.20
C PRO A 227 20.15 -8.39 3.39
N TRP A 228 21.33 -8.56 3.94
CA TRP A 228 22.47 -9.31 3.38
C TRP A 228 22.43 -10.81 3.71
N PHE A 229 21.61 -11.22 4.70
CA PHE A 229 21.55 -12.63 5.14
C PHE A 229 20.66 -13.45 4.19
N PRO A 230 21.16 -14.58 3.65
CA PRO A 230 20.40 -15.44 2.74
C PRO A 230 19.49 -16.39 3.53
N GLY A 231 18.58 -15.85 4.36
CA GLY A 231 17.60 -16.61 5.13
C GLY A 231 16.52 -17.22 4.23
N TRP A 232 15.69 -18.08 4.84
CA TRP A 232 14.59 -18.79 4.15
C TRP A 232 13.63 -17.82 3.45
N GLU A 233 13.19 -16.77 4.14
CA GLU A 233 12.25 -15.77 3.61
C GLU A 233 12.80 -15.09 2.36
N ARG A 234 14.12 -14.83 2.33
CA ARG A 234 14.77 -14.25 1.17
C ARG A 234 14.84 -15.21 -0.01
N MET A 235 15.14 -16.48 0.25
CA MET A 235 15.16 -17.52 -0.78
C MET A 235 13.75 -17.75 -1.36
N GLN A 236 12.74 -17.80 -0.49
CA GLN A 236 11.32 -17.87 -0.90
C GLN A 236 10.94 -16.68 -1.77
N ARG A 237 11.32 -15.47 -1.38
CA ARG A 237 11.07 -14.25 -2.17
C ARG A 237 11.70 -14.32 -3.56
N PHE A 238 12.95 -14.77 -3.68
CA PHE A 238 13.59 -14.97 -4.98
C PHE A 238 12.84 -15.99 -5.85
N TYR A 239 12.39 -17.07 -5.24
CA TYR A 239 11.62 -18.09 -5.94
C TYR A 239 10.27 -17.53 -6.47
N LEU A 240 9.54 -16.81 -5.63
CA LEU A 240 8.28 -16.15 -6.00
C LEU A 240 8.48 -15.10 -7.11
N MET A 241 9.54 -14.29 -7.00
CA MET A 241 9.88 -13.32 -8.04
C MET A 241 10.22 -14.00 -9.36
N LYS A 242 10.91 -15.16 -9.31
CA LYS A 242 11.17 -15.95 -10.51
C LYS A 242 9.87 -16.47 -11.14
N GLN A 243 8.95 -17.02 -10.33
CA GLN A 243 7.65 -17.47 -10.84
C GLN A 243 6.85 -16.32 -11.47
N PHE A 244 6.85 -15.13 -10.84
CA PHE A 244 6.22 -13.95 -11.41
C PHE A 244 6.85 -13.59 -12.76
N TYR A 245 8.19 -13.58 -12.84
CA TYR A 245 8.93 -13.33 -14.07
C TYR A 245 8.60 -14.36 -15.15
N ASP A 246 8.53 -15.65 -14.80
CA ASP A 246 8.24 -16.74 -15.74
C ASP A 246 6.85 -16.55 -16.39
N ILE A 247 5.83 -16.18 -15.61
CA ILE A 247 4.48 -15.89 -16.14
C ILE A 247 4.52 -14.67 -17.07
N MET A 248 5.15 -13.58 -16.66
CA MET A 248 5.24 -12.37 -17.48
C MET A 248 6.03 -12.60 -18.77
N SER A 249 7.16 -13.29 -18.67
CA SER A 249 8.01 -13.60 -19.83
C SER A 249 7.30 -14.52 -20.81
N ALA A 250 6.59 -15.54 -20.32
CA ALA A 250 5.81 -16.44 -21.17
C ALA A 250 4.75 -15.68 -21.98
N ALA A 251 4.01 -14.74 -21.33
CA ALA A 251 3.02 -13.93 -22.02
C ALA A 251 3.64 -12.99 -23.08
N ILE A 252 4.84 -12.44 -22.81
CA ILE A 252 5.58 -11.61 -23.76
C ILE A 252 6.08 -12.44 -24.95
N ASP A 253 6.64 -13.64 -24.69
CA ASP A 253 7.21 -14.50 -25.71
C ASP A 253 6.13 -15.11 -26.62
N GLU A 254 4.98 -15.51 -26.03
CA GLU A 254 3.81 -15.98 -26.79
C GLU A 254 3.33 -14.89 -27.75
N ARG A 255 3.17 -13.66 -27.27
CA ARG A 255 2.76 -12.51 -28.08
C ARG A 255 3.71 -12.25 -29.25
N LYS A 256 5.03 -12.26 -28.99
CA LYS A 256 6.05 -12.10 -30.03
C LYS A 256 6.00 -13.22 -31.08
N LYS A 257 5.81 -14.46 -30.62
CA LYS A 257 5.72 -15.65 -31.49
C LYS A 257 4.50 -15.59 -32.40
N GLU A 258 3.37 -15.13 -31.90
CA GLU A 258 2.11 -15.02 -32.62
C GLU A 258 2.03 -13.76 -33.50
N GLY A 259 2.98 -12.82 -33.34
CA GLY A 259 2.97 -11.53 -34.01
C GLY A 259 1.78 -10.67 -33.63
N ARG A 260 1.21 -10.87 -32.44
CA ARG A 260 0.09 -10.06 -31.92
C ARG A 260 0.57 -8.67 -31.54
N ASN A 261 -0.26 -7.70 -31.83
CA ASN A 261 -0.12 -6.33 -31.38
C ASN A 261 -1.43 -5.93 -30.67
N ASP A 262 -1.57 -6.40 -29.41
CA ASP A 262 -2.72 -6.09 -28.58
C ASP A 262 -2.61 -4.63 -28.09
N GLU A 263 -3.69 -3.88 -28.09
CA GLU A 263 -3.71 -2.49 -27.59
C GLU A 263 -3.78 -2.46 -26.04
N ASP A 264 -2.90 -3.22 -25.35
CA ASP A 264 -2.90 -3.36 -23.90
C ASP A 264 -1.64 -2.75 -23.22
N PRO A 265 -1.56 -2.77 -21.87
CA PRO A 265 -0.41 -2.24 -21.14
C PRO A 265 0.92 -2.92 -21.49
N MET A 266 0.92 -4.25 -21.67
CA MET A 266 2.13 -4.99 -22.00
C MET A 266 2.70 -4.54 -23.35
N GLN A 267 1.85 -4.38 -24.38
CA GLN A 267 2.28 -3.90 -25.68
C GLN A 267 2.84 -2.49 -25.61
N TYR A 268 2.19 -1.62 -24.87
CA TYR A 268 2.69 -0.25 -24.66
C TYR A 268 4.11 -0.23 -24.08
N LEU A 269 4.44 -1.12 -23.15
CA LEU A 269 5.77 -1.20 -22.54
C LEU A 269 6.79 -1.85 -23.51
N ILE A 270 6.37 -2.84 -24.32
CA ILE A 270 7.19 -3.43 -25.39
C ILE A 270 7.55 -2.36 -26.44
N ASP A 271 6.58 -1.60 -26.89
CA ASP A 271 6.77 -0.51 -27.88
C ASP A 271 7.63 0.64 -27.33
N ALA A 272 7.61 0.84 -26.01
CA ALA A 272 8.52 1.76 -25.34
C ALA A 272 9.96 1.26 -25.21
N GLY A 273 10.25 0.06 -25.74
CA GLY A 273 11.57 -0.56 -25.82
C GLY A 273 12.05 -1.19 -24.52
N LEU A 274 11.15 -1.55 -23.60
CA LEU A 274 11.51 -2.22 -22.35
C LEU A 274 11.81 -3.71 -22.60
N SER A 275 12.82 -4.23 -21.92
CA SER A 275 13.10 -5.66 -21.86
C SER A 275 12.03 -6.40 -21.05
N SER A 276 11.93 -7.73 -21.22
CA SER A 276 11.01 -8.57 -20.44
C SER A 276 11.22 -8.42 -18.92
N LEU A 277 12.47 -8.23 -18.49
CA LEU A 277 12.81 -7.99 -17.09
C LEU A 277 12.30 -6.64 -16.60
N GLU A 278 12.52 -5.57 -17.37
CA GLU A 278 12.04 -4.21 -17.02
C GLU A 278 10.50 -4.15 -16.99
N ILE A 279 9.83 -4.82 -17.94
CA ILE A 279 8.37 -4.92 -17.95
C ILE A 279 7.88 -5.64 -16.68
N THR A 280 8.50 -6.78 -16.34
CA THR A 280 8.14 -7.54 -15.12
C THR A 280 8.33 -6.72 -13.86
N GLN A 281 9.44 -6.00 -13.73
CA GLN A 281 9.74 -5.15 -12.57
C GLN A 281 8.76 -3.99 -12.44
N PHE A 282 8.50 -3.30 -13.55
CA PHE A 282 7.51 -2.23 -13.58
C PHE A 282 6.13 -2.75 -13.18
N THR A 283 5.70 -3.86 -13.79
CA THR A 283 4.39 -4.46 -13.52
C THR A 283 4.26 -4.87 -12.06
N LEU A 284 5.25 -5.55 -11.49
CA LEU A 284 5.23 -5.93 -10.07
C LEU A 284 5.09 -4.70 -9.16
N ALA A 285 5.90 -3.67 -9.39
CA ALA A 285 5.84 -2.44 -8.60
C ALA A 285 4.51 -1.69 -8.76
N ALA A 286 3.96 -1.65 -9.98
CA ALA A 286 2.70 -0.99 -10.28
C ALA A 286 1.49 -1.75 -9.69
N LEU A 287 1.51 -3.09 -9.69
CA LEU A 287 0.50 -3.92 -9.03
C LEU A 287 0.54 -3.73 -7.50
N PHE A 288 1.72 -3.66 -6.88
CA PHE A 288 1.83 -3.33 -5.46
C PHE A 288 1.19 -1.98 -5.14
N ALA A 289 1.45 -0.97 -5.96
CA ALA A 289 0.87 0.34 -5.77
C ALA A 289 -0.66 0.36 -5.98
N GLY A 290 -1.17 -0.43 -6.93
CA GLY A 290 -2.58 -0.41 -7.34
C GLY A 290 -3.51 -1.31 -6.55
N ILE A 291 -3.04 -2.45 -6.06
CA ILE A 291 -3.90 -3.51 -5.52
C ILE A 291 -3.93 -3.53 -4.00
N ALA A 292 -2.75 -3.46 -3.35
CA ALA A 292 -2.61 -3.73 -1.92
C ALA A 292 -3.58 -2.92 -1.04
N ASN A 293 -3.79 -1.65 -1.37
CA ASN A 293 -4.74 -0.80 -0.64
C ASN A 293 -6.15 -0.86 -1.23
N THR A 294 -6.28 -0.83 -2.57
CA THR A 294 -7.59 -0.70 -3.25
C THR A 294 -8.49 -1.89 -2.97
N GLY A 295 -7.95 -3.12 -3.05
CA GLY A 295 -8.72 -4.33 -2.80
C GLY A 295 -9.26 -4.43 -1.38
N ILE A 296 -8.42 -4.10 -0.40
CA ILE A 296 -8.82 -4.12 1.02
C ILE A 296 -9.82 -2.99 1.33
N VAL A 297 -9.62 -1.78 0.79
CA VAL A 297 -10.56 -0.66 0.98
C VAL A 297 -11.91 -0.94 0.32
N ALA A 298 -11.91 -1.55 -0.88
CA ALA A 298 -13.15 -1.97 -1.55
C ALA A 298 -13.96 -2.98 -0.72
N ALA A 299 -13.29 -3.89 -0.02
CA ALA A 299 -13.94 -4.80 0.92
C ALA A 299 -14.46 -4.07 2.17
N TYR A 300 -13.65 -3.16 2.73
CA TYR A 300 -14.05 -2.40 3.92
C TYR A 300 -15.29 -1.52 3.69
N ILE A 301 -15.38 -0.78 2.58
CA ILE A 301 -16.54 0.08 2.33
C ILE A 301 -17.83 -0.74 2.27
N LEU A 302 -17.80 -1.96 1.72
CA LEU A 302 -18.95 -2.86 1.70
C LEU A 302 -19.34 -3.34 3.10
N CYS A 303 -18.36 -3.66 3.95
CA CYS A 303 -18.59 -4.04 5.33
C CYS A 303 -19.10 -2.85 6.17
N ASP A 304 -18.50 -1.66 6.00
CA ASP A 304 -18.93 -0.44 6.69
C ASP A 304 -20.38 -0.09 6.29
N LEU A 305 -20.75 -0.20 5.01
CA LEU A 305 -22.13 -0.03 4.55
C LEU A 305 -23.09 -1.11 5.10
N ALA A 306 -22.63 -2.37 5.20
CA ALA A 306 -23.44 -3.46 5.73
C ALA A 306 -23.75 -3.31 7.23
N THR A 307 -22.90 -2.59 7.97
CA THR A 307 -23.13 -2.26 9.39
C THR A 307 -23.86 -0.93 9.61
N HIS A 308 -24.11 -0.14 8.54
CA HIS A 308 -24.77 1.16 8.57
C HIS A 308 -25.91 1.21 7.54
N PRO A 309 -27.07 0.58 7.83
CA PRO A 309 -28.16 0.42 6.85
C PRO A 309 -28.73 1.75 6.34
N GLU A 310 -28.64 2.81 7.12
CA GLU A 310 -29.06 4.16 6.71
C GLU A 310 -28.21 4.69 5.56
N TYR A 311 -26.89 4.50 5.60
CA TYR A 311 -26.00 4.89 4.50
C TYR A 311 -26.10 3.92 3.33
N LEU A 312 -26.29 2.63 3.58
CA LEU A 312 -26.52 1.64 2.53
C LEU A 312 -27.75 2.01 1.70
N SER A 313 -28.84 2.48 2.35
CA SER A 313 -30.05 2.93 1.65
C SER A 313 -29.79 4.18 0.81
N GLN A 314 -29.11 5.17 1.36
CA GLN A 314 -28.77 6.41 0.64
C GLN A 314 -27.86 6.14 -0.56
N VAL A 315 -26.83 5.28 -0.39
CA VAL A 315 -25.92 4.89 -1.47
C VAL A 315 -26.66 4.16 -2.59
N ARG A 316 -27.63 3.29 -2.26
CA ARG A 316 -28.47 2.61 -3.26
C ARG A 316 -29.33 3.60 -4.06
N GLU A 317 -29.96 4.56 -3.39
CA GLU A 317 -30.77 5.59 -4.05
C GLU A 317 -29.90 6.49 -4.96
N GLU A 318 -28.74 6.90 -4.47
CA GLU A 318 -27.77 7.67 -5.25
C GLU A 318 -27.32 6.91 -6.50
N LEU A 319 -26.93 5.64 -6.37
CA LEU A 319 -26.50 4.80 -7.48
C LEU A 319 -27.63 4.54 -8.49
N SER A 320 -28.84 4.27 -8.02
CA SER A 320 -30.00 4.11 -8.90
C SER A 320 -30.25 5.37 -9.72
N THR A 321 -30.26 6.54 -9.06
CA THR A 321 -30.41 7.84 -9.72
C THR A 321 -29.27 8.11 -10.70
N PHE A 322 -28.03 7.81 -10.32
CA PHE A 322 -26.87 8.00 -11.18
C PHE A 322 -26.95 7.13 -12.44
N VAL A 323 -27.25 5.85 -12.30
CA VAL A 323 -27.37 4.92 -13.45
C VAL A 323 -28.53 5.32 -14.36
N ALA A 324 -29.67 5.75 -13.79
CA ALA A 324 -30.84 6.16 -14.56
C ALA A 324 -30.60 7.40 -15.45
N GLN A 325 -29.63 8.25 -15.12
CA GLN A 325 -29.22 9.38 -15.99
C GLN A 325 -28.65 8.92 -17.32
N PHE A 326 -28.01 7.73 -17.38
CA PHE A 326 -27.37 7.20 -18.58
C PHE A 326 -28.20 6.12 -19.27
N ASN A 327 -28.90 5.31 -18.49
CA ASN A 327 -29.81 4.29 -18.99
C ASN A 327 -30.99 4.10 -18.02
N PRO A 328 -32.16 4.68 -18.32
CA PRO A 328 -33.33 4.62 -17.45
C PRO A 328 -34.12 3.30 -17.58
N ASP A 329 -33.78 2.41 -18.49
CA ASP A 329 -34.50 1.16 -18.73
C ASP A 329 -34.29 0.14 -17.60
N GLU A 330 -35.18 0.15 -16.61
CA GLU A 330 -35.15 -0.75 -15.46
C GLU A 330 -35.42 -2.22 -15.81
N SER A 331 -35.92 -2.52 -17.01
CA SER A 331 -36.14 -3.90 -17.48
C SER A 331 -34.82 -4.61 -17.80
N LEU A 332 -33.71 -3.85 -17.97
CA LEU A 332 -32.38 -4.36 -18.24
C LEU A 332 -31.63 -4.66 -16.92
N PRO A 333 -30.81 -5.73 -16.90
CA PRO A 333 -29.89 -5.97 -15.78
C PRO A 333 -28.99 -4.76 -15.51
N LEU A 334 -28.66 -4.51 -14.27
CA LEU A 334 -27.81 -3.36 -13.88
C LEU A 334 -26.49 -3.31 -14.67
N VAL A 335 -25.85 -4.46 -14.90
CA VAL A 335 -24.60 -4.53 -15.67
C VAL A 335 -24.75 -4.02 -17.10
N ALA A 336 -25.90 -4.27 -17.73
CA ALA A 336 -26.20 -3.74 -19.05
C ALA A 336 -26.45 -2.23 -19.03
N ARG A 337 -27.05 -1.71 -17.96
CA ARG A 337 -27.33 -0.27 -17.78
C ARG A 337 -26.06 0.52 -17.55
N VAL A 338 -25.11 0.00 -16.74
CA VAL A 338 -23.84 0.69 -16.45
C VAL A 338 -22.89 0.73 -17.64
N GLN A 339 -23.08 -0.12 -18.68
CA GLN A 339 -22.22 -0.12 -19.88
C GLN A 339 -22.28 1.20 -20.68
N SER A 340 -23.31 2.00 -20.49
CA SER A 340 -23.44 3.32 -21.11
C SER A 340 -22.65 4.42 -20.37
N ILE A 341 -22.14 4.14 -19.17
CA ILE A 341 -21.45 5.11 -18.32
C ILE A 341 -19.97 5.12 -18.67
N THR A 342 -19.42 6.29 -18.97
CA THR A 342 -17.98 6.40 -19.26
C THR A 342 -17.15 6.43 -17.96
N TYR A 343 -15.86 6.15 -18.10
CA TYR A 343 -14.93 6.28 -16.96
C TYR A 343 -14.94 7.70 -16.35
N GLU A 344 -14.99 8.74 -17.20
CA GLU A 344 -15.07 10.13 -16.75
C GLU A 344 -16.33 10.43 -15.94
N ASP A 345 -17.46 9.82 -16.30
CA ASP A 345 -18.71 10.00 -15.56
C ASP A 345 -18.62 9.41 -14.15
N TRP A 346 -18.02 8.21 -14.01
CA TRP A 346 -17.78 7.59 -12.71
C TRP A 346 -16.90 8.43 -11.78
N ILE A 347 -15.84 9.03 -12.32
CA ILE A 347 -14.83 9.76 -11.53
C ILE A 347 -15.06 11.26 -11.45
N ARG A 348 -16.12 11.77 -12.11
CA ARG A 348 -16.45 13.20 -12.07
C ARG A 348 -16.74 13.62 -10.62
N VAL A 349 -16.14 14.73 -10.22
CA VAL A 349 -16.38 15.31 -8.89
C VAL A 349 -17.86 15.58 -8.69
N GLY A 350 -18.44 15.04 -7.62
CA GLY A 350 -19.86 15.18 -7.30
C GLY A 350 -20.80 14.26 -8.07
N SER A 351 -20.30 13.28 -8.84
CA SER A 351 -21.17 12.26 -9.49
C SER A 351 -21.86 11.37 -8.46
N LEU A 352 -21.16 10.97 -7.42
CA LEU A 352 -21.60 10.08 -6.34
C LEU A 352 -21.19 10.66 -4.97
N PRO A 353 -21.79 11.78 -4.52
CA PRO A 353 -21.33 12.50 -3.33
C PRO A 353 -21.49 11.70 -2.03
N ILE A 354 -22.55 10.89 -1.89
CA ILE A 354 -22.78 10.07 -0.68
C ILE A 354 -21.77 8.92 -0.65
N THR A 355 -21.62 8.20 -1.76
CA THR A 355 -20.65 7.12 -1.89
C THR A 355 -19.21 7.62 -1.69
N ASP A 356 -18.88 8.83 -2.18
CA ASP A 356 -17.57 9.45 -1.99
C ASP A 356 -17.31 9.82 -0.52
N LYS A 357 -18.30 10.30 0.22
CA LYS A 357 -18.21 10.55 1.66
C LYS A 357 -17.96 9.23 2.43
N CYS A 358 -18.70 8.17 2.10
CA CYS A 358 -18.52 6.85 2.68
C CYS A 358 -17.09 6.32 2.39
N LEU A 359 -16.62 6.43 1.15
CA LEU A 359 -15.26 6.03 0.80
C LEU A 359 -14.20 6.85 1.54
N LYS A 360 -14.37 8.17 1.64
CA LYS A 360 -13.44 9.03 2.39
C LYS A 360 -13.34 8.63 3.85
N GLU A 361 -14.49 8.33 4.49
CA GLU A 361 -14.50 7.91 5.89
C GLU A 361 -13.87 6.53 6.09
N THR A 362 -14.18 5.57 5.22
CA THR A 362 -13.50 4.27 5.22
C THR A 362 -11.99 4.43 5.06
N LEU A 363 -11.53 5.25 4.11
CA LEU A 363 -10.10 5.54 3.91
C LEU A 363 -9.48 6.19 5.16
N ARG A 364 -10.12 7.21 5.75
CA ARG A 364 -9.63 7.89 6.94
C ARG A 364 -9.44 6.92 8.11
N LEU A 365 -10.45 6.10 8.33
CA LEU A 365 -10.48 5.20 9.49
C LEU A 365 -9.56 3.99 9.28
N ARG A 366 -9.53 3.40 8.07
CA ARG A 366 -8.87 2.11 7.82
C ARG A 366 -7.42 2.25 7.31
N ILE A 367 -7.05 3.34 6.63
CA ILE A 367 -5.65 3.58 6.24
C ILE A 367 -4.89 4.19 7.43
N ALA A 368 -4.44 3.30 8.31
CA ALA A 368 -3.73 3.59 9.54
C ALA A 368 -2.34 2.96 9.48
N THR A 369 -1.50 3.44 8.58
CA THR A 369 -0.18 2.85 8.29
C THR A 369 0.95 3.87 8.44
N PRO A 370 2.18 3.41 8.72
CA PRO A 370 3.34 4.30 8.71
C PRO A 370 3.67 4.74 7.29
N LEU A 371 3.93 6.02 7.12
CA LEU A 371 4.38 6.64 5.89
C LEU A 371 5.88 6.90 5.98
N HIS A 372 6.61 6.56 4.92
CA HIS A 372 8.07 6.63 4.91
C HIS A 372 8.59 7.51 3.79
N ARG A 373 9.71 8.21 4.06
CA ARG A 373 10.45 9.00 3.09
C ARG A 373 11.95 8.86 3.33
N LEU A 374 12.72 8.52 2.31
CA LEU A 374 14.17 8.38 2.39
C LEU A 374 14.87 9.63 1.86
N ASN A 375 15.77 10.23 2.65
CA ASN A 375 16.66 11.26 2.11
C ASN A 375 17.73 10.63 1.20
N ASP A 376 17.44 10.57 -0.09
CA ASP A 376 18.34 10.09 -1.15
C ASP A 376 19.04 11.22 -1.93
N SER A 377 18.90 12.47 -1.46
CA SER A 377 19.47 13.67 -2.12
C SER A 377 21.01 13.69 -2.21
N GLY A 378 21.68 12.71 -1.61
CA GLY A 378 23.13 12.63 -1.55
C GLY A 378 23.78 13.54 -0.49
N LYS A 379 23.02 14.40 0.16
CA LYS A 379 23.46 15.35 1.19
C LYS A 379 22.52 15.39 2.38
N ASP A 380 23.00 15.96 3.48
CA ASP A 380 22.15 16.26 4.64
C ASP A 380 21.17 17.39 4.27
N ILE A 381 19.92 17.29 4.71
CA ILE A 381 18.88 18.29 4.46
C ILE A 381 18.26 18.75 5.77
N ASP A 382 17.79 20.00 5.80
CA ASP A 382 16.96 20.51 6.89
C ASP A 382 15.48 20.31 6.55
N ILE A 383 14.71 19.76 7.49
CA ILE A 383 13.25 19.67 7.43
C ILE A 383 12.70 20.21 8.74
N ALA A 384 12.05 21.37 8.70
CA ALA A 384 11.46 22.03 9.85
C ALA A 384 12.46 22.24 11.04
N GLY A 385 13.69 22.68 10.75
CA GLY A 385 14.73 22.88 11.75
C GLY A 385 15.32 21.57 12.29
N THR A 386 14.98 20.44 11.71
CA THR A 386 15.56 19.14 12.05
C THR A 386 16.50 18.70 10.94
N LEU A 387 17.76 18.45 11.29
CA LEU A 387 18.72 17.88 10.36
C LEU A 387 18.38 16.42 10.05
N VAL A 388 18.18 16.14 8.80
CA VAL A 388 17.94 14.79 8.26
C VAL A 388 19.17 14.38 7.45
N PRO A 389 20.07 13.56 8.00
CA PRO A 389 21.25 13.10 7.30
C PRO A 389 20.89 12.31 6.03
N LYS A 390 21.81 12.30 5.04
CA LYS A 390 21.65 11.47 3.86
C LYS A 390 21.45 10.00 4.24
N GLY A 391 20.59 9.30 3.52
CA GLY A 391 20.25 7.90 3.79
C GLY A 391 19.37 7.69 5.03
N THR A 392 18.78 8.76 5.60
CA THR A 392 17.86 8.66 6.75
C THR A 392 16.43 8.52 6.24
N ILE A 393 15.65 7.61 6.85
CA ILE A 393 14.21 7.48 6.64
C ILE A 393 13.48 8.38 7.64
N LEU A 394 12.56 9.19 7.14
CA LEU A 394 11.53 9.87 7.92
C LEU A 394 10.32 8.94 8.03
N SER A 395 9.82 8.71 9.22
CA SER A 395 8.62 7.91 9.51
C SER A 395 7.55 8.77 10.16
N PHE A 396 6.37 8.80 9.55
CA PHE A 396 5.17 9.48 10.03
C PHE A 396 4.01 8.48 10.05
N HIS A 397 3.15 8.50 11.05
CA HIS A 397 1.99 7.61 11.07
C HIS A 397 0.72 8.36 10.70
N SER A 398 -0.01 7.87 9.67
CA SER A 398 -1.21 8.56 9.17
C SER A 398 -2.30 8.74 10.22
N SER A 399 -2.44 7.80 11.16
CA SER A 399 -3.39 7.91 12.27
C SER A 399 -3.15 9.09 13.21
N PHE A 400 -1.94 9.68 13.22
CA PHE A 400 -1.71 10.90 14.00
C PHE A 400 -2.55 12.07 13.51
N MET A 401 -3.01 12.03 12.26
CA MET A 401 -3.97 12.97 11.71
C MET A 401 -5.37 12.37 11.71
N HIS A 402 -5.52 11.19 11.11
CA HIS A 402 -6.82 10.59 10.82
C HIS A 402 -7.61 10.20 12.07
N HIS A 403 -6.92 9.86 13.18
CA HIS A 403 -7.56 9.49 14.46
C HIS A 403 -7.34 10.56 15.55
N ASN A 404 -7.08 11.80 15.15
CA ASN A 404 -6.85 12.90 16.08
C ASN A 404 -8.17 13.59 16.47
N GLU A 405 -8.47 13.63 17.78
CA GLU A 405 -9.67 14.26 18.34
C GLU A 405 -9.69 15.79 18.16
N GLU A 406 -8.53 16.42 17.97
CA GLU A 406 -8.44 17.85 17.67
C GLU A 406 -8.84 18.18 16.22
N ILE A 407 -8.92 17.17 15.35
CA ILE A 407 -9.27 17.31 13.94
C ILE A 407 -10.66 16.73 13.67
N TYR A 408 -10.91 15.52 14.17
CA TYR A 408 -12.12 14.75 13.91
C TYR A 408 -12.88 14.44 15.20
N THR A 409 -14.15 14.78 15.24
CA THR A 409 -15.03 14.47 16.38
C THR A 409 -15.26 12.96 16.47
N GLU A 410 -15.11 12.33 17.64
CA GLU A 410 -15.21 10.86 17.79
C GLU A 410 -14.43 10.10 16.71
N PRO A 411 -13.09 10.26 16.61
CA PRO A 411 -12.32 9.90 15.41
C PRO A 411 -12.32 8.41 15.10
N LEU A 412 -12.65 7.54 16.04
CA LEU A 412 -12.72 6.09 15.81
C LEU A 412 -14.09 5.60 15.36
N ARG A 413 -15.11 6.45 15.40
CA ARG A 413 -16.44 6.15 14.86
C ARG A 413 -16.46 6.38 13.37
N TRP A 414 -17.06 5.44 12.61
CA TRP A 414 -17.31 5.62 11.19
C TRP A 414 -18.50 6.55 10.98
N ASP A 415 -18.28 7.72 10.39
CA ASP A 415 -19.24 8.79 10.24
C ASP A 415 -18.96 9.62 8.99
N PRO A 416 -19.53 9.28 7.83
CA PRO A 416 -19.33 9.98 6.57
C PRO A 416 -19.72 11.46 6.58
N GLU A 417 -20.63 11.88 7.48
CA GLU A 417 -21.06 13.28 7.55
C GLU A 417 -19.95 14.25 7.99
N ARG A 418 -18.80 13.75 8.44
CA ARG A 418 -17.60 14.58 8.67
C ARG A 418 -17.16 15.34 7.43
N PHE A 419 -17.45 14.77 6.26
CA PHE A 419 -17.09 15.32 4.95
C PHE A 419 -18.23 16.09 4.28
N SER A 420 -19.35 16.34 4.98
CA SER A 420 -20.38 17.25 4.49
C SER A 420 -19.86 18.69 4.45
N GLU A 421 -20.54 19.56 3.71
CA GLU A 421 -20.15 20.97 3.63
C GLU A 421 -20.29 21.69 4.97
N GLU A 422 -21.25 21.28 5.81
CA GLU A 422 -21.53 21.86 7.12
C GLU A 422 -20.46 21.54 8.14
N ARG A 423 -19.90 20.32 8.11
CA ARG A 423 -18.88 19.90 9.08
C ARG A 423 -17.47 20.09 8.55
N ALA A 424 -17.19 19.67 7.35
CA ALA A 424 -15.93 19.78 6.63
C ALA A 424 -14.67 19.57 7.50
N GLU A 425 -14.69 18.54 8.38
CA GLU A 425 -13.64 18.30 9.38
C GLU A 425 -12.26 18.08 8.73
N ASP A 426 -12.23 17.49 7.54
CA ASP A 426 -11.02 17.33 6.74
C ASP A 426 -10.37 18.65 6.30
N LYS A 427 -11.11 19.77 6.38
CA LYS A 427 -10.66 21.11 6.01
C LYS A 427 -10.39 22.01 7.23
N ALA A 428 -10.71 21.54 8.44
CA ALA A 428 -10.53 22.31 9.67
C ALA A 428 -9.09 22.71 9.93
N GLN A 429 -8.14 21.89 9.52
CA GLN A 429 -6.72 22.14 9.59
C GLN A 429 -6.02 21.78 8.27
N PRO A 430 -4.90 22.42 7.91
CA PRO A 430 -4.12 22.03 6.74
C PRO A 430 -3.63 20.58 6.83
N MET A 431 -3.74 19.85 5.71
CA MET A 431 -3.25 18.47 5.58
C MET A 431 -3.86 17.48 6.60
N SER A 432 -5.13 17.65 6.94
CA SER A 432 -5.82 16.75 7.88
C SER A 432 -6.19 15.41 7.27
N PHE A 433 -6.38 15.33 5.96
CA PHE A 433 -6.72 14.11 5.23
C PHE A 433 -5.63 13.77 4.21
N ALA A 434 -4.95 12.66 4.40
CA ALA A 434 -3.81 12.23 3.59
C ALA A 434 -3.93 10.80 3.03
N ALA A 435 -5.14 10.23 2.99
CA ALA A 435 -5.33 8.85 2.55
C ALA A 435 -4.90 8.59 1.10
N TRP A 436 -4.96 9.62 0.26
CA TRP A 436 -4.45 9.58 -1.11
C TRP A 436 -3.04 10.15 -1.25
N GLY A 437 -2.30 10.31 -0.17
CA GLY A 437 -1.07 11.08 -0.16
C GLY A 437 -1.31 12.58 -0.33
N LEU A 438 -0.26 13.39 -0.19
CA LEU A 438 -0.32 14.84 -0.28
C LEU A 438 0.90 15.40 -1.04
N GLY A 439 0.73 16.60 -1.58
CA GLY A 439 1.80 17.33 -2.27
C GLY A 439 2.27 16.59 -3.54
N LYS A 440 3.58 16.47 -3.73
CA LYS A 440 4.17 15.81 -4.91
C LYS A 440 4.06 14.27 -4.90
N HIS A 441 3.63 13.70 -3.80
CA HIS A 441 3.45 12.26 -3.62
C HIS A 441 1.98 11.87 -3.52
N GLN A 442 1.10 12.61 -4.17
CA GLN A 442 -0.30 12.25 -4.33
C GLN A 442 -0.42 10.96 -5.16
N CYS A 443 -1.39 10.12 -4.81
CA CYS A 443 -1.63 8.86 -5.51
C CYS A 443 -1.96 9.09 -6.99
N LEU A 444 -1.15 8.54 -7.88
CA LEU A 444 -1.36 8.63 -9.34
C LEU A 444 -2.58 7.83 -9.79
N GLY A 445 -2.89 6.74 -9.09
CA GLY A 445 -4.01 5.85 -9.38
C GLY A 445 -5.33 6.23 -8.69
N GLN A 446 -5.41 7.35 -7.98
CA GLN A 446 -6.59 7.73 -7.18
C GLN A 446 -7.91 7.62 -7.96
N LYS A 447 -7.95 8.14 -9.18
CA LYS A 447 -9.16 8.13 -10.02
C LYS A 447 -9.55 6.71 -10.41
N PHE A 448 -8.58 5.89 -10.78
CA PHE A 448 -8.81 4.50 -11.17
C PHE A 448 -9.25 3.65 -9.96
N ALA A 449 -8.60 3.78 -8.82
CA ALA A 449 -9.00 3.12 -7.59
C ALA A 449 -10.42 3.51 -7.15
N LYS A 450 -10.79 4.80 -7.25
CA LYS A 450 -12.17 5.25 -6.97
C LYS A 450 -13.17 4.60 -7.93
N PHE A 451 -12.86 4.53 -9.22
CA PHE A 451 -13.69 3.88 -10.21
C PHE A 451 -13.92 2.40 -9.88
N GLU A 452 -12.84 1.65 -9.60
CA GLU A 452 -12.95 0.23 -9.24
C GLU A 452 -13.83 0.02 -8.00
N ILE A 453 -13.62 0.83 -6.95
CA ILE A 453 -14.39 0.76 -5.71
C ILE A 453 -15.87 1.11 -5.96
N PHE A 454 -16.14 2.19 -6.70
CA PHE A 454 -17.51 2.63 -6.99
C PHE A 454 -18.25 1.61 -7.85
N LEU A 455 -17.60 1.06 -8.87
CA LEU A 455 -18.18 0.03 -9.72
C LEU A 455 -18.58 -1.21 -8.91
N LEU A 456 -17.65 -1.77 -8.12
CA LEU A 456 -17.94 -2.97 -7.32
C LEU A 456 -18.98 -2.70 -6.24
N THR A 457 -18.94 -1.53 -5.60
CA THR A 457 -19.98 -1.12 -4.65
C THR A 457 -21.34 -1.04 -5.33
N ALA A 458 -21.42 -0.39 -6.50
CA ALA A 458 -22.67 -0.24 -7.25
C ALA A 458 -23.27 -1.61 -7.63
N LEU A 459 -22.46 -2.49 -8.23
CA LEU A 459 -22.93 -3.80 -8.65
C LEU A 459 -23.39 -4.65 -7.46
N LEU A 460 -22.62 -4.67 -6.37
CA LEU A 460 -22.93 -5.53 -5.23
C LEU A 460 -24.15 -5.04 -4.45
N VAL A 461 -24.20 -3.75 -4.06
CA VAL A 461 -25.31 -3.24 -3.23
C VAL A 461 -26.63 -3.12 -3.98
N SER A 462 -26.59 -3.06 -5.33
CA SER A 462 -27.79 -3.07 -6.15
C SER A 462 -28.31 -4.49 -6.40
N SER A 463 -27.41 -5.48 -6.50
CA SER A 463 -27.78 -6.88 -6.78
C SER A 463 -28.18 -7.65 -5.53
N TYR A 464 -27.71 -7.25 -4.34
CA TYR A 464 -27.92 -8.00 -3.10
C TYR A 464 -28.35 -7.10 -1.95
N ASP A 465 -29.16 -7.66 -1.06
CA ASP A 465 -29.24 -7.19 0.32
C ASP A 465 -28.04 -7.75 1.07
N VAL A 466 -27.33 -6.85 1.76
CA VAL A 466 -26.01 -7.13 2.34
C VAL A 466 -26.08 -7.01 3.85
N GLN A 467 -25.61 -8.03 4.55
CA GLN A 467 -25.50 -8.03 6.02
C GLN A 467 -24.09 -8.47 6.43
N ALA A 468 -23.46 -7.72 7.33
CA ALA A 468 -22.20 -8.14 7.94
C ALA A 468 -22.45 -9.26 8.94
N VAL A 469 -21.65 -10.33 8.85
CA VAL A 469 -21.73 -11.50 9.73
C VAL A 469 -20.33 -11.97 10.11
N ASP A 470 -20.24 -12.69 11.23
CA ASP A 470 -19.03 -13.39 11.61
C ASP A 470 -18.88 -14.74 10.88
N LYS A 471 -17.82 -15.49 11.17
CA LYS A 471 -17.57 -16.84 10.60
C LYS A 471 -18.70 -17.85 10.87
N THR A 472 -19.49 -17.63 11.91
CA THR A 472 -20.62 -18.52 12.27
C THR A 472 -21.93 -18.13 11.61
N GLY A 473 -21.94 -16.97 10.91
CA GLY A 473 -23.14 -16.38 10.31
C GLY A 473 -23.94 -15.51 11.28
N ALA A 474 -23.44 -15.21 12.49
CA ALA A 474 -24.07 -14.30 13.40
C ALA A 474 -23.92 -12.85 12.95
N PRO A 475 -24.98 -12.00 13.05
CA PRO A 475 -24.93 -10.62 12.62
C PRO A 475 -23.89 -9.79 13.38
N ILE A 476 -23.15 -8.96 12.64
CA ILE A 476 -22.24 -7.95 13.15
C ILE A 476 -22.90 -6.59 12.94
N THR A 477 -23.04 -5.81 14.02
CA THR A 477 -23.63 -4.47 14.00
C THR A 477 -22.58 -3.35 14.06
N GLU A 478 -21.36 -3.68 14.41
CA GLU A 478 -20.24 -2.75 14.50
C GLU A 478 -18.96 -3.43 14.00
N MET A 479 -18.19 -2.75 13.17
CA MET A 479 -16.95 -3.28 12.63
C MET A 479 -15.89 -3.40 13.72
N PRO A 480 -15.04 -4.44 13.67
CA PRO A 480 -13.89 -4.56 14.56
C PRO A 480 -13.00 -3.32 14.52
N PRO A 481 -12.36 -2.96 15.64
CA PRO A 481 -11.43 -1.82 15.69
C PRO A 481 -10.27 -2.00 14.72
N VAL A 482 -9.73 -0.86 14.26
CA VAL A 482 -8.58 -0.85 13.35
C VAL A 482 -7.33 -1.27 14.10
N GLU A 483 -6.57 -2.23 13.54
CA GLU A 483 -5.26 -2.62 14.06
C GLU A 483 -4.20 -1.61 13.61
N LEU A 484 -3.77 -0.75 14.53
CA LEU A 484 -2.86 0.37 14.25
C LEU A 484 -1.39 -0.05 14.13
N ASN A 485 -1.05 -1.25 14.54
CA ASN A 485 0.31 -1.78 14.50
C ASN A 485 0.63 -2.60 13.24
N ASN A 486 -0.28 -2.66 12.28
CA ASN A 486 -0.02 -3.27 10.98
C ASN A 486 0.73 -2.31 10.06
N THR A 487 1.79 -2.79 9.42
CA THR A 487 2.61 -1.98 8.48
C THR A 487 1.90 -1.67 7.17
N VAL A 488 0.91 -2.48 6.83
CA VAL A 488 0.02 -2.32 5.67
C VAL A 488 -1.43 -2.44 6.13
N ILE A 489 -2.36 -1.94 5.32
CA ILE A 489 -3.78 -2.16 5.57
C ILE A 489 -4.08 -3.66 5.47
N SER A 490 -4.83 -4.19 6.42
CA SER A 490 -5.15 -5.62 6.52
C SER A 490 -6.64 -5.85 6.77
N PRO A 491 -7.17 -7.05 6.48
CA PRO A 491 -8.52 -7.45 6.88
C PRO A 491 -8.77 -7.27 8.37
N PRO A 492 -10.02 -7.13 8.80
CA PRO A 492 -10.38 -6.97 10.21
C PRO A 492 -10.10 -8.25 11.02
N ASN A 493 -9.80 -8.09 12.29
CA ASN A 493 -9.69 -9.19 13.23
C ASN A 493 -10.56 -8.88 14.47
N PRO A 494 -11.60 -9.69 14.76
CA PRO A 494 -12.01 -10.92 14.05
C PRO A 494 -12.52 -10.69 12.63
N GLU A 495 -12.48 -11.75 11.80
CA GLU A 495 -12.91 -11.69 10.40
C GLU A 495 -14.39 -11.33 10.27
N VAL A 496 -14.68 -10.56 9.23
CA VAL A 496 -16.04 -10.15 8.85
C VAL A 496 -16.36 -10.69 7.47
N HIS A 497 -17.51 -11.34 7.36
CA HIS A 497 -18.07 -11.86 6.11
C HIS A 497 -19.31 -11.07 5.71
N LEU A 498 -19.72 -11.18 4.45
CA LEU A 498 -20.96 -10.61 3.94
C LEU A 498 -21.93 -11.74 3.62
N LYS A 499 -23.10 -11.71 4.27
CA LYS A 499 -24.26 -12.52 3.88
C LYS A 499 -25.03 -11.77 2.81
N LEU A 500 -25.22 -12.43 1.67
CA LEU A 500 -25.81 -11.84 0.47
C LEU A 500 -27.16 -12.51 0.18
N THR A 501 -28.21 -11.71 0.05
CA THR A 501 -29.55 -12.18 -0.39
C THR A 501 -29.86 -11.48 -1.71
N PRO A 502 -30.05 -12.22 -2.82
CA PRO A 502 -30.39 -11.59 -4.10
C PRO A 502 -31.63 -10.69 -3.97
N ARG A 503 -31.53 -9.50 -4.54
CA ARG A 503 -32.67 -8.59 -4.63
C ARG A 503 -33.52 -8.98 -5.84
N THR A 504 -34.83 -9.10 -5.62
CA THR A 504 -35.78 -9.15 -6.73
C THR A 504 -36.00 -7.73 -7.24
N CYS A 505 -35.67 -7.48 -8.49
CA CYS A 505 -35.97 -6.23 -9.19
C CYS A 505 -37.49 -6.04 -9.29
#